data_666ff7406fbeafad5134820d34f8ce2c
#
_entry.id   666ff7406fbeafad5134820d34f8ce2c
#
_cell.length_a   1.000
_cell.length_b   1.000
_cell.length_c   1.000
_cell.angle_alpha   90.00
_cell.angle_beta   90.00
_cell.angle_gamma   90.00
#
_symmetry.space_group_name_H-M   'P 1'
#
loop_
_entity.id
_entity.type
_entity.pdbx_description
1 polymer ?
#
loop_
_entity_poly.entity_id
_entity_poly.type
_entity_poly.pdbx_seq_one_letter_code
_entity_poly.pdbx_strand_id
1 'polypeptide(L)'
;MNSDPRPAAASPDDPLAERRIGGERVYDGTLLDVRRDRATMPDGSEAVREYIVHPGAVLVVPVHDDGRMIVERQFRYPHNRSFLEFPAGKLDPGESALESGVRELIEEAGFRAQLWLRLGTIHPVISYSTEAIVLYAARGLVHVGARLDPGEFLELVEYTEPGLQEAIDAGRVTDAKTIAALALYSRWNAAPARSARLRITGRVQGVGYRDWAMRAAALAQLHGWVRNRRDGSVEAHVQGESRACDRFIDDCREGPRACRVERIEIERAPVDAALAGFRLERSD
;
A
#
# COMPACT_ATOMS: atom_id res chain seq x y z
N MET A 1 -8.51 2.37 -33.34
CA MET A 1 -7.88 1.10 -32.91
C MET A 1 -8.27 0.94 -31.44
N ASN A 2 -8.97 -0.13 -31.11
CA ASN A 2 -9.37 -0.38 -29.71
C ASN A 2 -8.09 -0.78 -28.93
N SER A 3 -7.58 0.10 -28.09
CA SER A 3 -6.44 -0.20 -27.20
C SER A 3 -6.79 -1.41 -26.34
N ASP A 4 -5.83 -2.29 -26.11
CA ASP A 4 -5.99 -3.43 -25.22
C ASP A 4 -6.23 -2.89 -23.78
N PRO A 5 -7.37 -3.19 -23.14
CA PRO A 5 -7.70 -2.67 -21.82
C PRO A 5 -6.96 -3.41 -20.69
N ARG A 6 -6.22 -4.46 -21.02
CA ARG A 6 -5.46 -5.24 -20.03
C ARG A 6 -4.15 -4.53 -19.66
N PRO A 7 -3.52 -4.88 -18.52
CA PRO A 7 -2.17 -4.45 -18.20
C PRO A 7 -1.17 -4.78 -19.31
N ALA A 8 0.06 -4.28 -19.20
CA ALA A 8 1.10 -4.46 -20.20
C ALA A 8 1.18 -5.92 -20.73
N ALA A 9 1.42 -6.06 -22.04
CA ALA A 9 1.47 -7.37 -22.68
C ALA A 9 2.50 -8.29 -22.01
N ALA A 10 2.18 -9.60 -21.99
CA ALA A 10 3.11 -10.63 -21.58
C ALA A 10 4.39 -10.59 -22.43
N SER A 11 5.50 -11.09 -21.87
CA SER A 11 6.74 -11.24 -22.61
C SER A 11 6.48 -12.02 -23.93
N PRO A 12 7.06 -11.60 -25.06
CA PRO A 12 6.95 -12.36 -26.29
C PRO A 12 7.40 -13.82 -26.16
N ASP A 13 8.34 -14.08 -25.25
CA ASP A 13 8.96 -15.38 -25.02
C ASP A 13 8.25 -16.22 -23.94
N ASP A 14 7.13 -15.74 -23.37
CA ASP A 14 6.37 -16.53 -22.39
C ASP A 14 5.61 -17.66 -23.11
N PRO A 15 5.96 -18.94 -22.86
CA PRO A 15 5.34 -20.08 -23.53
C PRO A 15 3.87 -20.29 -23.14
N LEU A 16 3.38 -19.63 -22.09
CA LEU A 16 2.00 -19.72 -21.62
C LEU A 16 1.15 -18.50 -22.06
N ALA A 17 1.76 -17.57 -22.81
CA ALA A 17 1.07 -16.33 -23.19
C ALA A 17 -0.10 -16.58 -24.14
N GLU A 18 -1.28 -16.14 -23.73
CA GLU A 18 -2.45 -16.04 -24.60
C GLU A 18 -2.43 -14.71 -25.35
N ARG A 19 -2.68 -14.71 -26.65
CA ARG A 19 -2.59 -13.52 -27.49
C ARG A 19 -3.99 -13.07 -27.92
N ARG A 20 -4.37 -11.85 -27.57
CA ARG A 20 -5.64 -11.25 -27.96
C ARG A 20 -5.71 -11.12 -29.48
N ILE A 21 -6.77 -11.68 -30.08
CA ILE A 21 -7.10 -11.54 -31.51
C ILE A 21 -8.05 -10.36 -31.72
N GLY A 22 -8.99 -10.17 -30.80
CA GLY A 22 -10.01 -9.11 -30.83
C GLY A 22 -11.00 -9.28 -29.71
N GLY A 23 -11.92 -8.33 -29.54
CA GLY A 23 -12.94 -8.42 -28.51
C GLY A 23 -13.82 -7.18 -28.47
N GLU A 24 -14.79 -7.22 -27.58
CA GLU A 24 -15.83 -6.20 -27.39
C GLU A 24 -16.10 -5.93 -25.91
N ARG A 25 -16.65 -4.77 -25.62
CA ARG A 25 -17.26 -4.48 -24.33
C ARG A 25 -18.68 -5.04 -24.37
N VAL A 26 -19.01 -6.02 -23.53
CA VAL A 26 -20.32 -6.64 -23.47
C VAL A 26 -21.25 -6.01 -22.43
N TYR A 27 -20.68 -5.29 -21.46
CA TYR A 27 -21.44 -4.50 -20.51
C TYR A 27 -20.65 -3.25 -20.09
N ASP A 28 -21.30 -2.10 -20.09
CA ASP A 28 -20.78 -0.80 -19.71
C ASP A 28 -21.70 -0.20 -18.63
N GLY A 29 -21.46 -0.61 -17.38
CA GLY A 29 -22.24 -0.17 -16.23
C GLY A 29 -21.54 0.93 -15.44
N THR A 30 -22.21 1.43 -14.41
CA THR A 30 -21.64 2.42 -13.49
C THR A 30 -20.42 1.86 -12.73
N LEU A 31 -20.46 0.57 -12.39
CA LEU A 31 -19.41 -0.11 -11.64
C LEU A 31 -18.58 -1.05 -12.51
N LEU A 32 -19.21 -1.79 -13.40
CA LEU A 32 -18.60 -2.90 -14.13
C LEU A 32 -18.35 -2.55 -15.59
N ASP A 33 -17.10 -2.72 -16.04
CA ASP A 33 -16.70 -2.77 -17.46
C ASP A 33 -16.39 -4.23 -17.79
N VAL A 34 -17.34 -4.95 -18.44
CA VAL A 34 -17.18 -6.36 -18.76
C VAL A 34 -16.80 -6.52 -20.22
N ARG A 35 -15.72 -7.28 -20.45
CA ARG A 35 -15.16 -7.55 -21.77
C ARG A 35 -15.31 -9.02 -22.14
N ARG A 36 -15.43 -9.26 -23.46
CA ARG A 36 -15.33 -10.58 -24.09
C ARG A 36 -14.32 -10.51 -25.20
N ASP A 37 -13.20 -11.20 -25.03
CA ASP A 37 -12.13 -11.29 -26.01
C ASP A 37 -12.05 -12.69 -26.61
N ARG A 38 -11.53 -12.76 -27.86
CA ARG A 38 -10.99 -13.98 -28.43
C ARG A 38 -9.46 -13.93 -28.33
N ALA A 39 -8.89 -15.04 -27.95
CA ALA A 39 -7.46 -15.18 -27.77
C ALA A 39 -6.94 -16.44 -28.45
N THR A 40 -5.75 -16.36 -29.05
CA THR A 40 -4.98 -17.54 -29.47
C THR A 40 -4.29 -18.10 -28.24
N MET A 41 -4.47 -19.40 -28.04
CA MET A 41 -3.87 -20.18 -26.96
C MET A 41 -2.43 -20.58 -27.32
N PRO A 42 -1.60 -21.04 -26.35
CA PRO A 42 -0.22 -21.51 -26.62
C PRO A 42 -0.12 -22.64 -27.64
N ASP A 43 -1.14 -23.48 -27.76
CA ASP A 43 -1.21 -24.59 -28.73
C ASP A 43 -1.73 -24.16 -30.12
N GLY A 44 -2.01 -22.87 -30.34
CA GLY A 44 -2.56 -22.31 -31.55
C GLY A 44 -4.08 -22.36 -31.66
N SER A 45 -4.78 -23.00 -30.73
CA SER A 45 -6.25 -22.99 -30.69
C SER A 45 -6.80 -21.61 -30.29
N GLU A 46 -8.09 -21.37 -30.53
CA GLU A 46 -8.77 -20.15 -30.10
C GLU A 46 -9.67 -20.44 -28.89
N ALA A 47 -9.72 -19.45 -27.99
CA ALA A 47 -10.60 -19.47 -26.82
C ALA A 47 -11.26 -18.09 -26.58
N VAL A 48 -12.42 -18.12 -25.94
CA VAL A 48 -13.10 -16.92 -25.43
C VAL A 48 -12.66 -16.65 -24.01
N ARG A 49 -12.43 -15.37 -23.70
CA ARG A 49 -12.12 -14.87 -22.35
C ARG A 49 -13.11 -13.77 -21.99
N GLU A 50 -13.82 -13.96 -20.87
CA GLU A 50 -14.69 -12.94 -20.30
C GLU A 50 -14.07 -12.44 -19.00
N TYR A 51 -13.99 -11.11 -18.85
CA TYR A 51 -13.34 -10.52 -17.68
C TYR A 51 -13.83 -9.09 -17.44
N ILE A 52 -13.58 -8.64 -16.20
CA ILE A 52 -13.88 -7.28 -15.74
C ILE A 52 -12.58 -6.46 -15.86
N VAL A 53 -12.69 -5.29 -16.50
CA VAL A 53 -11.65 -4.27 -16.45
C VAL A 53 -11.87 -3.42 -15.20
N HIS A 54 -10.89 -3.39 -14.32
CA HIS A 54 -10.94 -2.66 -13.04
C HIS A 54 -9.86 -1.58 -13.01
N PRO A 55 -10.15 -0.36 -12.47
CA PRO A 55 -9.17 0.74 -12.42
C PRO A 55 -8.00 0.48 -11.46
N GLY A 56 -8.09 -0.55 -10.64
CA GLY A 56 -7.23 -0.78 -9.50
C GLY A 56 -7.86 -0.27 -8.21
N ALA A 57 -7.27 -0.65 -7.09
CA ALA A 57 -7.72 -0.24 -5.77
C ALA A 57 -6.54 -0.08 -4.80
N VAL A 58 -6.81 0.55 -3.68
CA VAL A 58 -5.92 0.62 -2.53
C VAL A 58 -6.62 0.06 -1.30
N LEU A 59 -5.85 -0.53 -0.39
CA LEU A 59 -6.29 -0.88 0.95
C LEU A 59 -5.29 -0.34 1.95
N VAL A 60 -5.80 0.20 3.04
CA VAL A 60 -4.99 0.76 4.12
C VAL A 60 -5.23 -0.01 5.42
N VAL A 61 -4.16 -0.43 6.09
CA VAL A 61 -4.17 -0.94 7.47
C VAL A 61 -3.84 0.22 8.40
N PRO A 62 -4.82 0.91 8.98
CA PRO A 62 -4.56 2.02 9.90
C PRO A 62 -4.20 1.46 11.26
N VAL A 63 -3.05 1.89 11.81
CA VAL A 63 -2.51 1.37 13.07
C VAL A 63 -2.24 2.53 14.02
N HIS A 64 -2.89 2.53 15.17
CA HIS A 64 -2.63 3.45 16.28
C HIS A 64 -1.25 3.22 16.89
N ASP A 65 -0.74 4.21 17.61
CA ASP A 65 0.57 4.13 18.30
C ASP A 65 0.58 3.04 19.39
N ASP A 66 -0.57 2.64 19.91
CA ASP A 66 -0.72 1.52 20.85
C ASP A 66 -0.87 0.14 20.17
N GLY A 67 -0.83 0.10 18.84
CA GLY A 67 -0.89 -1.10 18.03
C GLY A 67 -2.30 -1.57 17.66
N ARG A 68 -3.36 -0.89 18.11
CA ARG A 68 -4.72 -1.19 17.65
C ARG A 68 -4.90 -0.78 16.19
N MET A 69 -5.68 -1.56 15.45
CA MET A 69 -5.99 -1.37 14.03
C MET A 69 -7.44 -0.95 13.87
N ILE A 70 -7.70 -0.05 12.95
CA ILE A 70 -9.06 0.37 12.58
C ILE A 70 -9.54 -0.55 11.47
N VAL A 71 -10.72 -1.14 11.67
CA VAL A 71 -11.42 -2.01 10.74
C VAL A 71 -12.82 -1.44 10.55
N GLU A 72 -13.35 -1.56 9.38
CA GLU A 72 -14.71 -1.15 9.03
C GLU A 72 -15.66 -2.33 9.05
N ARG A 73 -16.88 -2.09 9.50
CA ARG A 73 -18.01 -2.98 9.30
C ARG A 73 -18.93 -2.37 8.27
N GLN A 74 -18.93 -2.93 7.05
CA GLN A 74 -19.70 -2.43 5.92
C GLN A 74 -20.62 -3.51 5.34
N PHE A 75 -21.85 -3.14 4.97
CA PHE A 75 -22.78 -4.05 4.31
C PHE A 75 -22.43 -4.22 2.84
N ARG A 76 -22.22 -5.46 2.40
CA ARG A 76 -21.91 -5.79 1.00
C ARG A 76 -23.12 -6.44 0.35
N TYR A 77 -23.83 -5.64 -0.47
CA TYR A 77 -25.09 -6.03 -1.11
C TYR A 77 -25.04 -7.38 -1.84
N PRO A 78 -23.98 -7.74 -2.61
CA PRO A 78 -23.94 -9.04 -3.31
C PRO A 78 -23.95 -10.24 -2.37
N HIS A 79 -23.49 -10.08 -1.13
CA HIS A 79 -23.47 -11.13 -0.12
C HIS A 79 -24.63 -11.04 0.88
N ASN A 80 -25.43 -9.97 0.81
CA ASN A 80 -26.55 -9.69 1.71
C ASN A 80 -26.16 -9.76 3.20
N ARG A 81 -24.95 -9.31 3.55
CA ARG A 81 -24.45 -9.26 4.94
C ARG A 81 -23.34 -8.20 5.09
N SER A 82 -23.06 -7.86 6.36
CA SER A 82 -21.92 -7.01 6.69
C SER A 82 -20.63 -7.83 6.79
N PHE A 83 -19.52 -7.21 6.38
CA PHE A 83 -18.16 -7.72 6.50
C PHE A 83 -17.34 -6.80 7.40
N LEU A 84 -16.29 -7.35 7.98
CA LEU A 84 -15.21 -6.61 8.62
C LEU A 84 -14.05 -6.53 7.63
N GLU A 85 -13.66 -5.32 7.30
CA GLU A 85 -12.68 -5.01 6.24
C GLU A 85 -11.74 -3.90 6.70
N PHE A 86 -10.54 -3.83 6.17
CA PHE A 86 -9.76 -2.60 6.27
C PHE A 86 -10.26 -1.55 5.27
N PRO A 87 -10.15 -0.25 5.57
CA PRO A 87 -10.48 0.85 4.66
C PRO A 87 -9.89 0.62 3.27
N ALA A 88 -10.70 0.75 2.23
CA ALA A 88 -10.28 0.42 0.87
C ALA A 88 -11.18 1.04 -0.20
N GLY A 89 -10.57 1.65 -1.21
CA GLY A 89 -11.31 2.24 -2.32
C GLY A 89 -10.63 2.07 -3.67
N LYS A 90 -11.35 2.46 -4.72
CA LYS A 90 -10.86 2.45 -6.10
C LYS A 90 -9.95 3.63 -6.36
N LEU A 91 -9.01 3.42 -7.29
CA LEU A 91 -8.18 4.51 -7.80
C LEU A 91 -9.00 5.42 -8.71
N ASP A 92 -8.94 6.72 -8.46
CA ASP A 92 -9.47 7.71 -9.38
C ASP A 92 -8.54 7.94 -10.58
N PRO A 93 -9.06 8.39 -11.74
CA PRO A 93 -8.24 8.64 -12.91
C PRO A 93 -7.09 9.62 -12.63
N GLY A 94 -5.85 9.15 -12.79
CA GLY A 94 -4.64 9.95 -12.59
C GLY A 94 -4.14 10.01 -11.14
N GLU A 95 -4.85 9.39 -10.21
CA GLU A 95 -4.46 9.28 -8.80
C GLU A 95 -3.45 8.13 -8.61
N SER A 96 -2.39 8.37 -7.85
CA SER A 96 -1.52 7.28 -7.40
C SER A 96 -2.19 6.46 -6.29
N ALA A 97 -1.79 5.20 -6.12
CA ALA A 97 -2.33 4.35 -5.06
C ALA A 97 -2.13 4.93 -3.65
N LEU A 98 -1.05 5.70 -3.42
CA LEU A 98 -0.84 6.36 -2.14
C LEU A 98 -1.78 7.54 -1.93
N GLU A 99 -2.00 8.37 -2.96
CA GLU A 99 -2.95 9.49 -2.88
C GLU A 99 -4.36 8.97 -2.62
N SER A 100 -4.78 7.92 -3.32
CA SER A 100 -6.04 7.22 -3.06
C SER A 100 -6.10 6.70 -1.61
N GLY A 101 -5.06 6.04 -1.11
CA GLY A 101 -5.02 5.57 0.27
C GLY A 101 -5.13 6.70 1.31
N VAL A 102 -4.52 7.85 1.04
CA VAL A 102 -4.65 9.05 1.91
C VAL A 102 -6.07 9.58 1.88
N ARG A 103 -6.71 9.63 0.72
CA ARG A 103 -8.10 10.08 0.56
C ARG A 103 -9.06 9.13 1.28
N GLU A 104 -9.01 7.82 0.99
CA GLU A 104 -9.89 6.80 1.58
C GLU A 104 -9.77 6.74 3.10
N LEU A 105 -8.55 6.81 3.64
CA LEU A 105 -8.34 6.84 5.09
C LEU A 105 -9.02 8.03 5.76
N ILE A 106 -9.09 9.19 5.09
CA ILE A 106 -9.78 10.37 5.60
C ILE A 106 -11.30 10.20 5.45
N GLU A 107 -11.77 9.78 4.28
CA GLU A 107 -13.19 9.69 3.95
C GLU A 107 -13.87 8.64 4.81
N GLU A 108 -13.37 7.42 4.85
CA GLU A 108 -13.96 6.29 5.55
C GLU A 108 -13.66 6.30 7.04
N ALA A 109 -12.37 6.39 7.41
CA ALA A 109 -11.96 6.25 8.82
C ALA A 109 -11.79 7.58 9.56
N GLY A 110 -11.71 8.71 8.89
CA GLY A 110 -11.55 10.03 9.51
C GLY A 110 -10.16 10.33 10.05
N PHE A 111 -9.12 9.71 9.52
CA PHE A 111 -7.75 9.90 9.97
C PHE A 111 -6.81 10.35 8.85
N ARG A 112 -5.83 11.17 9.22
CA ARG A 112 -4.59 11.36 8.46
C ARG A 112 -3.49 10.53 9.08
N ALA A 113 -2.51 10.11 8.27
CA ALA A 113 -1.35 9.38 8.73
C ALA A 113 -0.06 10.05 8.26
N GLN A 114 1.00 9.96 9.06
CA GLN A 114 2.32 10.48 8.71
C GLN A 114 3.23 9.40 8.09
N LEU A 115 3.10 8.15 8.51
CA LEU A 115 3.92 7.02 8.04
C LEU A 115 3.09 6.12 7.14
N TRP A 116 3.62 5.81 5.96
CA TRP A 116 2.98 4.97 4.95
C TRP A 116 3.92 3.87 4.51
N LEU A 117 3.72 2.66 5.01
CA LEU A 117 4.48 1.47 4.63
C LEU A 117 3.76 0.73 3.49
N ARG A 118 4.40 0.64 2.34
CA ARG A 118 3.90 -0.20 1.25
C ARG A 118 4.10 -1.67 1.58
N LEU A 119 3.01 -2.40 1.78
CA LEU A 119 3.00 -3.83 2.11
C LEU A 119 3.17 -4.71 0.87
N GLY A 120 2.60 -4.30 -0.26
CA GLY A 120 2.67 -5.04 -1.52
C GLY A 120 1.51 -4.74 -2.45
N THR A 121 1.32 -5.61 -3.43
CA THR A 121 0.16 -5.61 -4.33
C THR A 121 -0.41 -7.02 -4.37
N ILE A 122 -1.72 -7.13 -4.36
CA ILE A 122 -2.45 -8.41 -4.53
C ILE A 122 -3.38 -8.32 -5.74
N HIS A 123 -3.71 -9.48 -6.28
CA HIS A 123 -4.70 -9.64 -7.35
C HIS A 123 -5.76 -10.61 -6.84
N PRO A 124 -6.90 -10.15 -6.31
CA PRO A 124 -7.86 -11.00 -5.61
C PRO A 124 -8.57 -11.99 -6.54
N VAL A 125 -8.71 -11.64 -7.83
CA VAL A 125 -9.50 -12.44 -8.78
C VAL A 125 -8.80 -12.54 -10.13
N ILE A 126 -7.66 -13.22 -10.20
CA ILE A 126 -6.80 -13.31 -11.39
C ILE A 126 -7.43 -14.02 -12.59
N SER A 127 -8.52 -14.77 -12.40
CA SER A 127 -9.14 -15.55 -13.46
C SER A 127 -10.10 -14.76 -14.35
N TYR A 128 -10.71 -13.69 -13.81
CA TYR A 128 -11.72 -12.92 -14.54
C TYR A 128 -11.77 -11.42 -14.18
N SER A 129 -10.74 -10.87 -13.56
CA SER A 129 -10.64 -9.43 -13.32
C SER A 129 -9.21 -8.93 -13.49
N THR A 130 -9.06 -7.70 -13.98
CA THR A 130 -7.76 -7.00 -14.00
C THR A 130 -7.46 -6.30 -12.68
N GLU A 131 -8.25 -6.52 -11.64
CA GLU A 131 -8.11 -5.86 -10.36
C GLU A 131 -6.75 -6.13 -9.72
N ALA A 132 -6.06 -5.04 -9.39
CA ALA A 132 -4.86 -5.03 -8.57
C ALA A 132 -5.11 -4.11 -7.38
N ILE A 133 -4.86 -4.58 -6.16
CA ILE A 133 -5.01 -3.79 -4.94
C ILE A 133 -3.64 -3.54 -4.34
N VAL A 134 -3.26 -2.27 -4.22
CA VAL A 134 -2.04 -1.87 -3.53
C VAL A 134 -2.33 -1.76 -2.04
N LEU A 135 -1.53 -2.43 -1.22
CA LEU A 135 -1.71 -2.51 0.22
C LEU A 135 -0.71 -1.61 0.94
N TYR A 136 -1.21 -0.77 1.84
CA TYR A 136 -0.40 0.05 2.74
C TYR A 136 -0.74 -0.23 4.20
N ALA A 137 0.23 -0.03 5.09
CA ALA A 137 -0.03 0.22 6.50
C ALA A 137 0.23 1.71 6.79
N ALA A 138 -0.65 2.33 7.56
CA ALA A 138 -0.61 3.74 7.91
C ALA A 138 -0.47 3.90 9.44
N ARG A 139 0.53 4.68 9.88
CA ARG A 139 0.82 4.95 11.30
C ARG A 139 0.98 6.45 11.55
N GLY A 140 1.02 6.83 12.82
CA GLY A 140 1.02 8.23 13.19
C GLY A 140 -0.31 8.89 12.85
N LEU A 141 -1.39 8.24 13.26
CA LEU A 141 -2.76 8.62 12.96
C LEU A 141 -3.15 9.89 13.72
N VAL A 142 -3.76 10.84 13.00
CA VAL A 142 -4.34 12.06 13.56
C VAL A 142 -5.79 12.12 13.12
N HIS A 143 -6.71 12.12 14.08
CA HIS A 143 -8.14 12.21 13.79
C HIS A 143 -8.50 13.58 13.20
N VAL A 144 -9.22 13.58 12.08
CA VAL A 144 -9.64 14.78 11.35
C VAL A 144 -11.14 14.78 11.02
N GLY A 145 -11.84 13.70 11.35
CA GLY A 145 -13.27 13.48 11.06
C GLY A 145 -13.48 12.81 9.69
N ALA A 146 -14.36 11.81 9.69
CA ALA A 146 -14.75 11.08 8.48
C ALA A 146 -15.65 11.94 7.57
N ARG A 147 -15.63 11.62 6.26
CA ARG A 147 -16.46 12.29 5.25
C ARG A 147 -16.92 11.25 4.23
N LEU A 148 -17.82 10.38 4.68
CA LEU A 148 -18.38 9.31 3.85
C LEU A 148 -19.03 9.85 2.58
N ASP A 149 -18.94 9.12 1.51
CA ASP A 149 -19.64 9.40 0.28
C ASP A 149 -21.16 9.26 0.44
N PRO A 150 -21.97 10.00 -0.34
CA PRO A 150 -23.42 9.88 -0.28
C PRO A 150 -23.88 8.45 -0.56
N GLY A 151 -24.57 7.85 0.41
CA GLY A 151 -25.06 6.47 0.34
C GLY A 151 -24.10 5.42 0.89
N GLU A 152 -22.96 5.84 1.40
CA GLU A 152 -22.02 4.98 2.11
C GLU A 152 -22.33 4.93 3.61
N PHE A 153 -22.39 3.72 4.17
CA PHE A 153 -22.68 3.48 5.58
C PHE A 153 -21.70 2.42 6.11
N LEU A 154 -20.91 2.79 7.09
CA LEU A 154 -19.97 1.91 7.76
C LEU A 154 -19.85 2.24 9.24
N GLU A 155 -19.38 1.29 10.02
CA GLU A 155 -19.06 1.43 11.44
C GLU A 155 -17.58 1.11 11.64
N LEU A 156 -16.87 1.95 12.39
CA LEU A 156 -15.48 1.71 12.74
C LEU A 156 -15.37 0.81 13.97
N VAL A 157 -14.54 -0.19 13.90
CA VAL A 157 -14.24 -1.12 15.00
C VAL A 157 -12.73 -1.23 15.15
N GLU A 158 -12.25 -1.27 16.38
CA GLU A 158 -10.82 -1.40 16.66
C GLU A 158 -10.48 -2.83 17.10
N TYR A 159 -9.39 -3.35 16.56
CA TYR A 159 -8.83 -4.64 16.91
C TYR A 159 -7.35 -4.53 17.25
N THR A 160 -6.90 -5.34 18.22
CA THR A 160 -5.45 -5.66 18.31
C THR A 160 -5.10 -6.65 17.20
N GLU A 161 -3.82 -6.72 16.81
CA GLU A 161 -3.36 -7.70 15.80
C GLU A 161 -3.75 -9.14 16.19
N PRO A 162 -3.52 -9.64 17.43
CA PRO A 162 -3.99 -10.95 17.85
C PRO A 162 -5.52 -11.11 17.82
N GLY A 163 -6.26 -10.08 18.22
CA GLY A 163 -7.72 -10.12 18.21
C GLY A 163 -8.31 -10.19 16.80
N LEU A 164 -7.69 -9.52 15.82
CA LEU A 164 -8.10 -9.61 14.43
C LEU A 164 -7.73 -10.98 13.84
N GLN A 165 -6.58 -11.56 14.19
CA GLN A 165 -6.22 -12.93 13.82
C GLN A 165 -7.21 -13.94 14.37
N GLU A 166 -7.60 -13.83 15.64
CA GLU A 166 -8.65 -14.67 16.24
C GLU A 166 -10.00 -14.52 15.51
N ALA A 167 -10.34 -13.32 15.07
CA ALA A 167 -11.57 -13.08 14.31
C ALA A 167 -11.52 -13.74 12.92
N ILE A 168 -10.35 -13.80 12.28
CA ILE A 168 -10.13 -14.56 11.03
C ILE A 168 -10.27 -16.06 11.29
N ASP A 169 -9.59 -16.59 12.29
CA ASP A 169 -9.59 -18.02 12.63
C ASP A 169 -11.00 -18.51 12.99
N ALA A 170 -11.80 -17.65 13.61
CA ALA A 170 -13.21 -17.89 13.94
C ALA A 170 -14.19 -17.66 12.76
N GLY A 171 -13.71 -17.28 11.58
CA GLY A 171 -14.55 -17.03 10.40
C GLY A 171 -15.41 -15.76 10.50
N ARG A 172 -15.13 -14.86 11.43
CA ARG A 172 -15.80 -13.55 11.53
C ARG A 172 -15.26 -12.55 10.50
N VAL A 173 -13.97 -12.66 10.15
CA VAL A 173 -13.33 -11.91 9.06
C VAL A 173 -13.01 -12.87 7.93
N THR A 174 -13.64 -12.67 6.78
CA THR A 174 -13.53 -13.55 5.61
C THR A 174 -13.15 -12.78 4.33
N ASP A 175 -12.98 -11.47 4.43
CA ASP A 175 -12.53 -10.66 3.30
C ASP A 175 -11.06 -10.94 2.96
N ALA A 176 -10.82 -11.40 1.74
CA ALA A 176 -9.50 -11.87 1.30
C ALA A 176 -8.44 -10.75 1.32
N LYS A 177 -8.81 -9.50 0.96
CA LYS A 177 -7.87 -8.38 0.95
C LYS A 177 -7.43 -8.00 2.37
N THR A 178 -8.34 -8.04 3.35
CA THR A 178 -8.07 -7.80 4.77
C THR A 178 -7.15 -8.88 5.35
N ILE A 179 -7.43 -10.15 5.08
CA ILE A 179 -6.59 -11.28 5.51
C ILE A 179 -5.18 -11.16 4.93
N ALA A 180 -5.06 -10.88 3.64
CA ALA A 180 -3.77 -10.73 2.97
C ALA A 180 -2.98 -9.53 3.53
N ALA A 181 -3.64 -8.38 3.75
CA ALA A 181 -3.03 -7.19 4.30
C ALA A 181 -2.50 -7.42 5.72
N LEU A 182 -3.31 -8.05 6.60
CA LEU A 182 -2.88 -8.41 7.95
C LEU A 182 -1.66 -9.34 7.91
N ALA A 183 -1.70 -10.40 7.08
CA ALA A 183 -0.58 -11.35 6.98
C ALA A 183 0.73 -10.67 6.52
N LEU A 184 0.66 -9.73 5.57
CA LEU A 184 1.83 -8.98 5.10
C LEU A 184 2.34 -8.00 6.17
N TYR A 185 1.43 -7.36 6.91
CA TYR A 185 1.77 -6.48 8.02
C TYR A 185 2.42 -7.25 9.18
N SER A 186 1.80 -8.35 9.63
CA SER A 186 2.34 -9.23 10.69
C SER A 186 3.74 -9.74 10.35
N ARG A 187 3.94 -10.16 9.09
CA ARG A 187 5.26 -10.59 8.62
C ARG A 187 6.29 -9.46 8.63
N TRP A 188 5.90 -8.23 8.35
CA TRP A 188 6.78 -7.07 8.51
C TRP A 188 7.13 -6.85 9.98
N ASN A 189 6.15 -6.90 10.88
CA ASN A 189 6.36 -6.69 12.31
C ASN A 189 7.23 -7.78 12.96
N ALA A 190 7.04 -9.03 12.56
CA ALA A 190 7.78 -10.17 13.12
C ALA A 190 9.23 -10.28 12.60
N ALA A 191 9.62 -9.54 11.58
CA ALA A 191 10.97 -9.62 11.03
C ALA A 191 12.01 -9.19 12.06
N PRO A 192 13.09 -9.98 12.30
CA PRO A 192 14.14 -9.64 13.29
C PRO A 192 15.03 -8.49 12.83
N ALA A 193 15.15 -8.29 11.52
CA ALA A 193 15.89 -7.20 10.89
C ALA A 193 15.10 -6.60 9.76
N ARG A 194 15.31 -5.31 9.49
CA ARG A 194 14.65 -4.55 8.43
C ARG A 194 15.64 -3.88 7.51
N SER A 195 15.24 -3.75 6.27
CA SER A 195 15.85 -2.87 5.29
C SER A 195 14.73 -2.12 4.56
N ALA A 196 14.79 -0.80 4.60
CA ALA A 196 13.75 0.07 4.04
C ALA A 196 14.34 1.31 3.38
N ARG A 197 13.67 1.77 2.32
CA ARG A 197 13.85 3.11 1.77
C ARG A 197 12.77 4.02 2.31
N LEU A 198 13.19 5.20 2.71
CA LEU A 198 12.30 6.23 3.25
C LEU A 198 12.32 7.42 2.30
N ARG A 199 11.15 7.94 1.95
CA ARG A 199 10.99 9.23 1.28
C ARG A 199 10.27 10.18 2.22
N ILE A 200 10.97 11.20 2.67
CA ILE A 200 10.51 12.14 3.70
C ILE A 200 10.15 13.45 3.02
N THR A 201 8.90 13.88 3.11
CA THR A 201 8.38 15.10 2.49
C THR A 201 7.97 16.13 3.53
N GLY A 202 7.89 17.40 3.10
CA GLY A 202 7.63 18.54 3.94
C GLY A 202 8.81 19.54 3.92
N ARG A 203 8.93 20.41 4.93
CA ARG A 203 10.10 21.30 5.07
C ARG A 203 11.25 20.55 5.72
N VAL A 204 12.00 19.76 4.93
CA VAL A 204 13.05 18.85 5.38
C VAL A 204 14.44 19.14 4.81
N GLN A 205 14.55 20.05 3.84
CA GLN A 205 15.84 20.52 3.31
C GLN A 205 16.21 21.90 3.84
N GLY A 206 17.52 22.19 3.95
CA GLY A 206 18.03 23.47 4.48
C GLY A 206 17.85 23.66 5.99
N VAL A 207 17.43 22.65 6.72
CA VAL A 207 17.10 22.69 8.16
C VAL A 207 17.97 21.73 9.02
N GLY A 208 19.04 21.18 8.43
CA GLY A 208 19.93 20.25 9.12
C GLY A 208 19.40 18.81 9.25
N TYR A 209 18.37 18.45 8.49
CA TYR A 209 17.69 17.15 8.59
C TYR A 209 18.63 15.98 8.30
N ARG A 210 19.45 16.04 7.24
CA ARG A 210 20.38 14.96 6.88
C ARG A 210 21.45 14.71 7.95
N ASP A 211 22.03 15.78 8.51
CA ASP A 211 23.04 15.68 9.56
C ASP A 211 22.44 15.13 10.85
N TRP A 212 21.20 15.50 11.15
CA TRP A 212 20.44 14.94 12.26
C TRP A 212 20.16 13.46 12.03
N ALA A 213 19.63 13.07 10.86
CA ALA A 213 19.30 11.68 10.51
C ALA A 213 20.55 10.78 10.57
N MET A 214 21.70 11.26 10.06
CA MET A 214 22.96 10.54 10.14
C MET A 214 23.37 10.27 11.58
N ARG A 215 23.30 11.28 12.47
CA ARG A 215 23.63 11.09 13.89
C ARG A 215 22.66 10.16 14.61
N ALA A 216 21.35 10.32 14.37
CA ALA A 216 20.31 9.47 14.97
C ALA A 216 20.48 8.00 14.55
N ALA A 217 20.71 7.73 13.26
CA ALA A 217 20.94 6.38 12.75
C ALA A 217 22.23 5.77 13.30
N ALA A 218 23.30 6.55 13.41
CA ALA A 218 24.58 6.07 13.97
C ALA A 218 24.44 5.71 15.47
N LEU A 219 23.73 6.51 16.26
CA LEU A 219 23.42 6.21 17.67
C LEU A 219 22.58 4.93 17.82
N ALA A 220 21.67 4.69 16.88
CA ALA A 220 20.85 3.47 16.82
C ALA A 220 21.58 2.27 16.21
N GLN A 221 22.86 2.39 15.86
CA GLN A 221 23.70 1.35 15.23
C GLN A 221 23.09 0.83 13.91
N LEU A 222 22.41 1.71 13.16
CA LEU A 222 21.84 1.38 11.87
C LEU A 222 22.85 1.60 10.75
N HIS A 223 22.65 0.88 9.66
CA HIS A 223 23.45 1.00 8.44
C HIS A 223 22.61 1.66 7.34
N GLY A 224 23.27 2.39 6.44
CA GLY A 224 22.57 3.00 5.32
C GLY A 224 23.11 4.36 4.91
N TRP A 225 22.22 5.17 4.39
CA TRP A 225 22.58 6.50 3.90
C TRP A 225 21.36 7.43 3.89
N VAL A 226 21.63 8.75 3.77
CA VAL A 226 20.63 9.80 3.59
C VAL A 226 21.10 10.81 2.58
N ARG A 227 20.18 11.30 1.71
CA ARG A 227 20.44 12.33 0.69
C ARG A 227 19.25 13.26 0.48
N ASN A 228 19.50 14.42 -0.14
CA ASN A 228 18.43 15.27 -0.67
C ASN A 228 18.06 14.85 -2.08
N ARG A 229 16.79 15.04 -2.42
CA ARG A 229 16.25 14.88 -3.77
C ARG A 229 15.94 16.24 -4.38
N ARG A 230 15.93 16.32 -5.71
CA ARG A 230 15.60 17.56 -6.47
C ARG A 230 14.18 18.05 -6.22
N ASP A 231 13.26 17.14 -5.89
CA ASP A 231 11.87 17.45 -5.61
C ASP A 231 11.61 18.07 -4.22
N GLY A 232 12.68 18.34 -3.46
CA GLY A 232 12.60 18.91 -2.11
C GLY A 232 12.48 17.85 -1.01
N SER A 233 12.27 16.58 -1.34
CA SER A 233 12.23 15.50 -0.35
C SER A 233 13.64 15.11 0.13
N VAL A 234 13.70 14.40 1.26
CA VAL A 234 14.88 13.68 1.73
C VAL A 234 14.63 12.19 1.51
N GLU A 235 15.62 11.50 1.00
CA GLU A 235 15.60 10.05 0.85
C GLU A 235 16.63 9.41 1.78
N ALA A 236 16.25 8.31 2.44
CA ALA A 236 17.15 7.52 3.23
C ALA A 236 16.99 6.03 2.93
N HIS A 237 18.07 5.28 3.01
CA HIS A 237 18.05 3.83 3.12
C HIS A 237 18.52 3.47 4.52
N VAL A 238 17.73 2.69 5.24
CA VAL A 238 18.03 2.26 6.59
C VAL A 238 17.91 0.75 6.72
N GLN A 239 18.90 0.12 7.35
CA GLN A 239 18.82 -1.30 7.67
C GLN A 239 19.48 -1.60 9.03
N GLY A 240 18.94 -2.61 9.71
CA GLY A 240 19.43 -3.06 11.02
C GLY A 240 18.40 -3.87 11.78
N GLU A 241 18.55 -3.94 13.08
CA GLU A 241 17.57 -4.57 13.97
C GLU A 241 16.21 -3.87 13.86
N SER A 242 15.13 -4.66 13.80
CA SER A 242 13.79 -4.13 13.47
C SER A 242 13.34 -3.02 14.40
N ARG A 243 13.49 -3.21 15.72
CA ARG A 243 13.09 -2.20 16.72
C ARG A 243 13.92 -0.92 16.63
N ALA A 244 15.19 -1.04 16.26
CA ALA A 244 16.04 0.13 16.05
C ALA A 244 15.61 0.90 14.80
N CYS A 245 15.29 0.20 13.71
CA CYS A 245 14.73 0.79 12.50
C CYS A 245 13.39 1.49 12.77
N ASP A 246 12.49 0.84 13.54
CA ASP A 246 11.19 1.43 13.86
C ASP A 246 11.33 2.71 14.67
N ARG A 247 12.16 2.70 15.73
CA ARG A 247 12.43 3.91 16.51
C ARG A 247 13.01 5.03 15.65
N PHE A 248 13.97 4.70 14.79
CA PHE A 248 14.54 5.70 13.86
C PHE A 248 13.51 6.28 12.92
N ILE A 249 12.60 5.45 12.38
CA ILE A 249 11.51 5.90 11.50
C ILE A 249 10.53 6.79 12.26
N ASP A 250 10.18 6.42 13.49
CA ASP A 250 9.32 7.24 14.35
C ASP A 250 10.01 8.58 14.70
N ASP A 251 11.30 8.58 15.04
CA ASP A 251 12.07 9.80 15.26
C ASP A 251 12.13 10.70 14.01
N CYS A 252 12.16 10.10 12.82
CA CYS A 252 12.14 10.83 11.55
C CYS A 252 10.86 11.67 11.37
N ARG A 253 9.75 11.34 12.04
CA ARG A 253 8.50 12.15 12.01
C ARG A 253 8.71 13.50 12.69
N GLU A 254 9.47 13.53 13.75
CA GLU A 254 9.76 14.74 14.50
C GLU A 254 10.94 15.51 13.88
N GLY A 255 12.03 14.82 13.61
CA GLY A 255 13.24 15.39 13.05
C GLY A 255 13.85 16.53 13.89
N PRO A 256 14.74 17.38 13.31
CA PRO A 256 15.31 18.52 14.02
C PRO A 256 14.26 19.65 14.17
N ARG A 257 14.39 20.47 15.21
CA ARG A 257 13.47 21.57 15.59
C ARG A 257 12.99 22.48 14.45
N ALA A 258 13.80 22.67 13.43
CA ALA A 258 13.50 23.57 12.32
C ALA A 258 12.75 22.91 11.15
N CYS A 259 12.58 21.60 11.18
CA CYS A 259 11.85 20.87 10.13
C CYS A 259 10.34 20.83 10.40
N ARG A 260 9.61 20.45 9.33
CA ARG A 260 8.20 20.05 9.41
C ARG A 260 8.01 18.89 8.47
N VAL A 261 7.94 17.70 9.02
CA VAL A 261 7.65 16.48 8.25
C VAL A 261 6.15 16.37 8.04
N GLU A 262 5.76 16.20 6.78
CA GLU A 262 4.36 16.03 6.39
C GLU A 262 4.02 14.55 6.22
N ARG A 263 4.93 13.81 5.58
CA ARG A 263 4.74 12.38 5.30
C ARG A 263 6.07 11.67 5.14
N ILE A 264 6.11 10.40 5.54
CA ILE A 264 7.18 9.45 5.26
C ILE A 264 6.60 8.25 4.54
N GLU A 265 7.06 8.03 3.33
CA GLU A 265 6.78 6.83 2.54
C GLU A 265 7.86 5.80 2.82
N ILE A 266 7.45 4.57 3.12
CA ILE A 266 8.35 3.49 3.51
C ILE A 266 8.19 2.35 2.52
N GLU A 267 9.27 2.01 1.81
CA GLU A 267 9.31 0.86 0.93
C GLU A 267 10.30 -0.18 1.46
N ARG A 268 9.91 -1.45 1.38
CA ARG A 268 10.82 -2.55 1.71
C ARG A 268 11.98 -2.55 0.73
N ALA A 269 13.18 -2.76 1.24
CA ALA A 269 14.37 -2.91 0.43
C ALA A 269 15.06 -4.25 0.73
N PRO A 270 15.79 -4.83 -0.21
CA PRO A 270 16.67 -5.95 0.10
C PRO A 270 17.72 -5.55 1.13
N VAL A 271 18.09 -6.49 2.01
CA VAL A 271 19.24 -6.30 2.90
C VAL A 271 20.50 -6.27 2.06
N ASP A 272 21.30 -5.22 2.19
CA ASP A 272 22.58 -5.06 1.52
C ASP A 272 23.71 -5.32 2.52
N ALA A 273 24.35 -6.49 2.41
CA ALA A 273 25.44 -6.88 3.27
C ALA A 273 26.70 -6.00 3.13
N ALA A 274 26.81 -5.22 2.07
CA ALA A 274 27.93 -4.29 1.84
C ALA A 274 27.76 -2.95 2.56
N LEU A 275 26.56 -2.64 3.06
CA LEU A 275 26.32 -1.42 3.82
C LEU A 275 26.94 -1.52 5.22
N ALA A 276 27.94 -0.69 5.49
CA ALA A 276 28.58 -0.55 6.79
C ALA A 276 28.49 0.91 7.27
N GLY A 277 27.95 1.11 8.48
CA GLY A 277 27.73 2.44 9.04
C GLY A 277 26.62 3.23 8.32
N PHE A 278 26.43 4.47 8.75
CA PHE A 278 25.44 5.37 8.14
C PHE A 278 26.13 6.64 7.58
N ARG A 279 25.83 7.00 6.32
CA ARG A 279 26.57 8.07 5.62
C ARG A 279 25.67 9.06 4.94
N LEU A 280 26.24 10.24 4.67
CA LEU A 280 25.62 11.20 3.76
C LEU A 280 25.98 10.83 2.31
N GLU A 281 24.97 10.79 1.44
CA GLU A 281 25.17 10.65 0.00
C GLU A 281 25.00 11.99 -0.74
N ARG A 282 25.52 12.04 -1.97
CA ARG A 282 25.35 13.20 -2.84
C ARG A 282 23.87 13.41 -3.11
N SER A 283 23.46 14.68 -3.06
CA SER A 283 22.11 15.07 -3.52
C SER A 283 21.99 14.83 -5.01
N ASP A 284 20.83 14.35 -5.45
CA ASP A 284 20.48 14.24 -6.87
C ASP A 284 20.25 15.61 -7.50
#